data_100bc31dfcf88d64ce9f1a505aabe3d9
#
_entry.id   100bc31dfcf88d64ce9f1a505aabe3d9
#
_cell.length_a   1.000
_cell.length_b   1.000
_cell.length_c   1.000
_cell.angle_alpha   90.00
_cell.angle_beta   90.00
_cell.angle_gamma   90.00
#
_symmetry.space_group_name_H-M   'P 1'
#
loop_
_entity.id
_entity.type
_entity.pdbx_description
1 polymer ?
#
loop_
_entity_poly.entity_id
_entity_poly.type
_entity_poly.pdbx_seq_one_letter_code
_entity_poly.pdbx_strand_id
1 'polypeptide(L)'
;PEEDADLFRDWIYRNFQFGPRDNAVRLAVATEMKEYVDRLLNDRLATPQNDMLTMIANAEIDGEAVDWDLKVGYINLLIIAGIDTTWSAIGSGLWHFAQHPDQVERLVAADNGDLLWNTATEEVLRYYAPVTMARKVVGDTEVGGCPVHAGDQMLLTFPAANHDPAA
;
A
#
# COMPACT_ATOMS: atom_id res chain seq x y z
N PRO A 1 -15.20 -8.64 -5.02
CA PRO A 1 -16.20 -9.39 -4.25
C PRO A 1 -15.55 -10.07 -3.06
N GLU A 2 -16.30 -10.34 -1.97
CA GLU A 2 -15.77 -10.98 -0.75
C GLU A 2 -15.25 -12.40 -1.04
N GLU A 3 -15.88 -13.09 -1.99
CA GLU A 3 -15.48 -14.41 -2.49
C GLU A 3 -14.08 -14.45 -3.10
N ASP A 4 -13.56 -13.31 -3.58
CA ASP A 4 -12.22 -13.19 -4.17
C ASP A 4 -11.13 -12.80 -3.16
N ALA A 5 -11.46 -12.67 -1.88
CA ALA A 5 -10.51 -12.22 -0.86
C ALA A 5 -9.27 -13.14 -0.75
N ASP A 6 -9.46 -14.46 -0.89
CA ASP A 6 -8.37 -15.43 -0.87
C ASP A 6 -7.45 -15.29 -2.08
N LEU A 7 -8.01 -15.01 -3.26
CA LEU A 7 -7.25 -14.74 -4.48
C LEU A 7 -6.37 -13.50 -4.33
N PHE A 8 -6.91 -12.43 -3.77
CA PHE A 8 -6.15 -11.19 -3.53
C PHE A 8 -5.03 -11.41 -2.51
N ARG A 9 -5.29 -12.15 -1.43
CA ARG A 9 -4.26 -12.51 -0.45
C ARG A 9 -3.14 -13.35 -1.07
N ASP A 10 -3.47 -14.31 -1.93
CA ASP A 10 -2.50 -15.13 -2.64
C ASP A 10 -1.61 -14.29 -3.56
N TRP A 11 -2.18 -13.36 -4.34
CA TRP A 11 -1.39 -12.45 -5.17
C TRP A 11 -0.43 -11.60 -4.36
N ILE A 12 -0.89 -11.00 -3.27
CA ILE A 12 -0.05 -10.19 -2.38
C ILE A 12 1.05 -11.04 -1.78
N TYR A 13 0.72 -12.22 -1.26
CA TYR A 13 1.69 -13.14 -0.68
C TYR A 13 2.76 -13.54 -1.71
N ARG A 14 2.37 -14.00 -2.88
CA ARG A 14 3.31 -14.41 -3.94
C ARG A 14 4.16 -13.24 -4.41
N ASN A 15 3.56 -12.07 -4.61
CA ASN A 15 4.26 -10.89 -5.10
C ASN A 15 5.34 -10.40 -4.12
N PHE A 16 5.07 -10.37 -2.83
CA PHE A 16 6.01 -9.83 -1.84
C PHE A 16 6.98 -10.88 -1.28
N GLN A 17 6.57 -12.13 -1.14
CA GLN A 17 7.44 -13.17 -0.59
C GLN A 17 8.39 -13.77 -1.63
N PHE A 18 7.92 -13.99 -2.82
CA PHE A 18 8.71 -14.66 -3.88
C PHE A 18 9.11 -13.73 -5.02
N GLY A 19 8.26 -12.79 -5.41
CA GLY A 19 8.47 -11.87 -6.53
C GLY A 19 9.81 -11.10 -6.50
N PRO A 20 10.34 -10.66 -5.33
CA PRO A 20 11.63 -9.98 -5.28
C PRO A 20 12.84 -10.87 -5.69
N ARG A 21 12.67 -12.19 -5.58
CA ARG A 21 13.74 -13.18 -5.88
C ARG A 21 13.46 -14.00 -7.13
N ASP A 22 12.21 -14.03 -7.58
CA ASP A 22 11.76 -14.79 -8.74
C ASP A 22 10.88 -13.94 -9.66
N ASN A 23 11.49 -13.50 -10.76
CA ASN A 23 10.80 -12.68 -11.74
C ASN A 23 9.67 -13.43 -12.47
N ALA A 24 9.73 -14.76 -12.58
CA ALA A 24 8.67 -15.55 -13.18
C ALA A 24 7.41 -15.53 -12.32
N VAL A 25 7.54 -15.64 -11.00
CA VAL A 25 6.43 -15.50 -10.06
C VAL A 25 5.81 -14.11 -10.15
N ARG A 26 6.64 -13.06 -10.18
CA ARG A 26 6.15 -11.68 -10.30
C ARG A 26 5.36 -11.45 -11.59
N LEU A 27 5.86 -11.96 -12.72
CA LEU A 27 5.19 -11.85 -14.01
C LEU A 27 3.88 -12.65 -14.04
N ALA A 28 3.87 -13.85 -13.46
CA ALA A 28 2.64 -14.66 -13.37
C ALA A 28 1.55 -13.92 -12.59
N VAL A 29 1.87 -13.39 -11.41
CA VAL A 29 0.94 -12.60 -10.60
C VAL A 29 0.43 -11.38 -11.37
N ALA A 30 1.34 -10.63 -12.02
CA ALA A 30 0.94 -9.46 -12.81
C ALA A 30 -0.02 -9.82 -13.96
N THR A 31 0.19 -10.95 -14.62
CA THR A 31 -0.68 -11.45 -15.68
C THR A 31 -2.06 -11.84 -15.13
N GLU A 32 -2.10 -12.61 -14.06
CA GLU A 32 -3.36 -13.01 -13.40
C GLU A 32 -4.18 -11.80 -12.95
N MET A 33 -3.52 -10.81 -12.34
CA MET A 33 -4.17 -9.57 -11.91
C MET A 33 -4.69 -8.77 -13.11
N LYS A 34 -3.90 -8.66 -14.18
CA LYS A 34 -4.35 -7.98 -15.40
C LYS A 34 -5.59 -8.63 -15.99
N GLU A 35 -5.59 -9.94 -16.16
CA GLU A 35 -6.74 -10.69 -16.70
C GLU A 35 -7.99 -10.53 -15.83
N TYR A 36 -7.83 -10.52 -14.52
CA TYR A 36 -8.93 -10.28 -13.59
C TYR A 36 -9.51 -8.87 -13.74
N VAL A 37 -8.65 -7.86 -13.74
CA VAL A 37 -9.06 -6.45 -13.87
C VAL A 37 -9.65 -6.17 -15.25
N ASP A 38 -9.09 -6.74 -16.32
CA ASP A 38 -9.65 -6.62 -17.67
C ASP A 38 -11.10 -7.11 -17.71
N ARG A 39 -11.41 -8.26 -17.07
CA ARG A 39 -12.80 -8.75 -16.99
C ARG A 39 -13.71 -7.78 -16.23
N LEU A 40 -13.27 -7.30 -15.06
CA LEU A 40 -14.06 -6.37 -14.25
C LEU A 40 -14.38 -5.06 -14.98
N LEU A 41 -13.40 -4.48 -15.66
CA LEU A 41 -13.59 -3.23 -16.40
C LEU A 41 -14.54 -3.44 -17.59
N ASN A 42 -14.40 -4.55 -18.35
CA ASN A 42 -15.29 -4.87 -19.44
C ASN A 42 -16.74 -5.12 -18.97
N ASP A 43 -16.92 -5.80 -17.83
CA ASP A 43 -18.22 -5.99 -17.21
C ASP A 43 -18.89 -4.65 -16.84
N ARG A 44 -18.10 -3.70 -16.32
CA ARG A 44 -18.60 -2.36 -15.97
C ARG A 44 -18.90 -1.48 -17.17
N LEU A 45 -18.18 -1.63 -18.28
CA LEU A 45 -18.54 -0.98 -19.55
C LEU A 45 -19.85 -1.54 -20.11
N ALA A 46 -20.05 -2.86 -20.03
CA ALA A 46 -21.28 -3.51 -20.51
C ALA A 46 -22.47 -3.26 -19.58
N THR A 47 -22.25 -3.23 -18.27
CA THR A 47 -23.29 -3.08 -17.24
C THR A 47 -22.78 -2.13 -16.15
N PRO A 48 -22.90 -0.81 -16.36
CA PRO A 48 -22.46 0.21 -15.40
C PRO A 48 -23.17 0.08 -14.05
N GLN A 49 -22.41 0.26 -12.97
CA GLN A 49 -22.89 0.26 -11.60
C GLN A 49 -22.49 1.57 -10.90
N ASN A 50 -23.05 1.83 -9.73
CA ASN A 50 -22.65 2.98 -8.92
C ASN A 50 -21.44 2.60 -8.06
N ASP A 51 -20.28 2.36 -8.69
CA ASP A 51 -19.07 1.95 -8.06
C ASP A 51 -17.82 2.59 -8.71
N MET A 52 -16.68 2.48 -8.02
CA MET A 52 -15.40 3.02 -8.48
C MET A 52 -14.92 2.34 -9.78
N LEU A 53 -15.24 1.07 -9.98
CA LEU A 53 -14.85 0.37 -11.22
C LEU A 53 -15.52 0.97 -12.44
N THR A 54 -16.80 1.33 -12.34
CA THR A 54 -17.52 2.03 -13.41
C THR A 54 -16.91 3.42 -13.68
N MET A 55 -16.53 4.15 -12.63
CA MET A 55 -15.86 5.44 -12.79
C MET A 55 -14.53 5.30 -13.52
N ILE A 56 -13.71 4.32 -13.15
CA ILE A 56 -12.41 4.06 -13.78
C ILE A 56 -12.59 3.57 -15.22
N ALA A 57 -13.53 2.65 -15.46
CA ALA A 57 -13.83 2.15 -16.81
C ALA A 57 -14.15 3.28 -17.80
N ASN A 58 -14.87 4.31 -17.35
CA ASN A 58 -15.28 5.45 -18.15
C ASN A 58 -14.41 6.71 -17.92
N ALA A 59 -13.25 6.58 -17.26
CA ALA A 59 -12.42 7.73 -16.93
C ALA A 59 -11.88 8.44 -18.17
N GLU A 60 -11.93 9.77 -18.13
CA GLU A 60 -11.35 10.68 -19.12
C GLU A 60 -10.44 11.70 -18.43
N ILE A 61 -9.44 12.16 -19.14
CA ILE A 61 -8.55 13.28 -18.74
C ILE A 61 -8.54 14.28 -19.87
N ASP A 62 -8.90 15.53 -19.59
CA ASP A 62 -9.00 16.61 -20.58
C ASP A 62 -9.92 16.29 -21.79
N GLY A 63 -10.97 15.47 -21.56
CA GLY A 63 -11.93 15.04 -22.58
C GLY A 63 -11.48 13.86 -23.44
N GLU A 64 -10.30 13.29 -23.16
CA GLU A 64 -9.80 12.10 -23.85
C GLU A 64 -9.91 10.88 -22.93
N ALA A 65 -10.32 9.74 -23.49
CA ALA A 65 -10.43 8.50 -22.75
C ALA A 65 -9.06 8.08 -22.21
N VAL A 66 -8.99 7.75 -20.92
CA VAL A 66 -7.76 7.21 -20.31
C VAL A 66 -7.38 5.89 -20.98
N ASP A 67 -6.09 5.73 -21.26
CA ASP A 67 -5.54 4.50 -21.82
C ASP A 67 -5.92 3.27 -20.98
N TRP A 68 -6.21 2.16 -21.67
CA TRP A 68 -6.67 0.94 -21.01
C TRP A 68 -5.68 0.34 -20.03
N ASP A 69 -4.41 0.28 -20.41
CA ASP A 69 -3.37 -0.28 -19.55
C ASP A 69 -3.14 0.62 -18.32
N LEU A 70 -3.36 1.93 -18.44
CA LEU A 70 -3.32 2.84 -17.30
C LEU A 70 -4.50 2.60 -16.34
N LYS A 71 -5.71 2.37 -16.85
CA LYS A 71 -6.87 1.98 -16.02
C LYS A 71 -6.61 0.69 -15.26
N VAL A 72 -6.09 -0.33 -15.94
CA VAL A 72 -5.70 -1.61 -15.33
C VAL A 72 -4.60 -1.41 -14.29
N GLY A 73 -3.56 -0.65 -14.61
CA GLY A 73 -2.47 -0.32 -13.69
C GLY A 73 -2.94 0.38 -12.44
N TYR A 74 -3.90 1.30 -12.57
CA TYR A 74 -4.49 2.02 -11.44
C TYR A 74 -5.23 1.10 -10.47
N ILE A 75 -6.05 0.17 -10.98
CA ILE A 75 -6.75 -0.81 -10.15
C ILE A 75 -5.77 -1.77 -9.48
N ASN A 76 -4.78 -2.28 -10.22
CA ASN A 76 -3.72 -3.13 -9.66
C ASN A 76 -2.97 -2.43 -8.52
N LEU A 77 -2.66 -1.14 -8.69
CA LEU A 77 -2.05 -0.33 -7.65
C LEU A 77 -2.94 -0.24 -6.40
N LEU A 78 -4.24 -0.01 -6.57
CA LEU A 78 -5.18 0.04 -5.44
C LEU A 78 -5.26 -1.28 -4.68
N ILE A 79 -5.26 -2.42 -5.39
CA ILE A 79 -5.27 -3.76 -4.77
C ILE A 79 -3.98 -3.97 -3.96
N ILE A 80 -2.82 -3.74 -4.57
CA ILE A 80 -1.52 -3.96 -3.92
C ILE A 80 -1.33 -3.01 -2.75
N ALA A 81 -1.56 -1.72 -2.96
CA ALA A 81 -1.33 -0.69 -1.95
C ALA A 81 -2.32 -0.78 -0.78
N GLY A 82 -3.57 -1.13 -1.05
CA GLY A 82 -4.63 -1.13 -0.04
C GLY A 82 -4.64 -2.34 0.89
N ILE A 83 -4.07 -3.46 0.47
CA ILE A 83 -4.12 -4.70 1.27
C ILE A 83 -2.94 -4.77 2.24
N ASP A 84 -1.72 -4.85 1.73
CA ASP A 84 -0.53 -5.14 2.53
C ASP A 84 -0.26 -4.07 3.59
N THR A 85 -0.29 -2.81 3.21
CA THR A 85 -0.01 -1.69 4.12
C THR A 85 -1.07 -1.56 5.21
N THR A 86 -2.34 -1.73 4.83
CA THR A 86 -3.47 -1.57 5.76
C THR A 86 -3.46 -2.66 6.81
N TRP A 87 -3.31 -3.93 6.41
CA TRP A 87 -3.31 -5.00 7.41
C TRP A 87 -2.04 -5.03 8.25
N SER A 88 -0.90 -4.60 7.71
CA SER A 88 0.32 -4.42 8.49
C SER A 88 0.15 -3.33 9.56
N ALA A 89 -0.47 -2.22 9.21
CA ALA A 89 -0.78 -1.14 10.15
C ALA A 89 -1.77 -1.58 11.24
N ILE A 90 -2.86 -2.26 10.85
CA ILE A 90 -3.85 -2.82 11.80
C ILE A 90 -3.18 -3.85 12.72
N GLY A 91 -2.40 -4.77 12.17
CA GLY A 91 -1.67 -5.78 12.94
C GLY A 91 -0.71 -5.17 13.95
N SER A 92 0.05 -4.13 13.55
CA SER A 92 0.95 -3.38 14.43
C SER A 92 0.20 -2.68 15.55
N GLY A 93 -0.94 -2.04 15.24
CA GLY A 93 -1.78 -1.38 16.24
C GLY A 93 -2.37 -2.37 17.25
N LEU A 94 -2.92 -3.48 16.78
CA LEU A 94 -3.47 -4.52 17.65
C LEU A 94 -2.39 -5.12 18.55
N TRP A 95 -1.20 -5.39 17.99
CA TRP A 95 -0.06 -5.89 18.75
C TRP A 95 0.39 -4.89 19.80
N HIS A 96 0.44 -3.59 19.47
CA HIS A 96 0.78 -2.53 20.41
C HIS A 96 -0.19 -2.47 21.58
N PHE A 97 -1.48 -2.35 21.29
CA PHE A 97 -2.53 -2.23 22.31
C PHE A 97 -2.69 -3.47 23.17
N ALA A 98 -2.38 -4.67 22.64
CA ALA A 98 -2.36 -5.88 23.44
C ALA A 98 -1.25 -5.87 24.52
N GLN A 99 -0.17 -5.11 24.30
CA GLN A 99 0.92 -4.98 25.25
C GLN A 99 0.78 -3.75 26.19
N HIS A 100 -0.11 -2.80 25.84
CA HIS A 100 -0.32 -1.55 26.55
C HIS A 100 -1.79 -1.35 26.93
N PRO A 101 -2.36 -2.20 27.81
CA PRO A 101 -3.78 -2.13 28.20
C PRO A 101 -4.14 -0.80 28.86
N ASP A 102 -3.20 -0.18 29.58
CA ASP A 102 -3.36 1.15 30.17
C ASP A 102 -3.65 2.24 29.15
N GLN A 103 -3.06 2.15 27.96
CA GLN A 103 -3.34 3.07 26.86
C GLN A 103 -4.74 2.84 26.29
N VAL A 104 -5.17 1.57 26.17
CA VAL A 104 -6.54 1.25 25.76
C VAL A 104 -7.57 1.81 26.74
N GLU A 105 -7.34 1.65 28.05
CA GLU A 105 -8.22 2.21 29.08
C GLU A 105 -8.33 3.74 28.97
N ARG A 106 -7.22 4.43 28.71
CA ARG A 106 -7.22 5.89 28.47
C ARG A 106 -7.99 6.30 27.24
N LEU A 107 -7.86 5.55 26.13
CA LEU A 107 -8.60 5.82 24.89
C LEU A 107 -10.10 5.63 25.07
N VAL A 108 -10.51 4.55 25.76
CA VAL A 108 -11.91 4.25 26.02
C VAL A 108 -12.55 5.24 27.00
N ALA A 109 -11.79 5.72 27.99
CA ALA A 109 -12.29 6.65 29.01
C ALA A 109 -12.31 8.13 28.55
N ALA A 110 -11.79 8.45 27.37
CA ALA A 110 -11.67 9.84 26.93
C ALA A 110 -13.01 10.44 26.48
N ASP A 111 -13.40 11.56 27.06
CA ASP A 111 -14.62 12.32 26.69
C ASP A 111 -14.52 12.94 25.28
N ASN A 112 -13.29 13.16 24.77
CA ASN A 112 -13.01 13.69 23.44
C ASN A 112 -12.59 12.57 22.46
N GLY A 113 -13.27 11.43 22.54
CA GLY A 113 -12.91 10.14 21.91
C GLY A 113 -12.36 10.25 20.49
N ASP A 114 -13.06 10.94 19.59
CA ASP A 114 -12.65 11.05 18.19
C ASP A 114 -11.27 11.68 18.01
N LEU A 115 -10.97 12.77 18.74
CA LEU A 115 -9.68 13.44 18.64
C LEU A 115 -8.55 12.58 19.19
N LEU A 116 -8.75 11.92 20.33
CA LEU A 116 -7.72 11.05 20.93
C LEU A 116 -7.50 9.78 20.11
N TRP A 117 -8.57 9.18 19.56
CA TRP A 117 -8.46 8.03 18.67
C TRP A 117 -7.70 8.37 17.38
N ASN A 118 -7.99 9.52 16.77
CA ASN A 118 -7.26 10.00 15.59
C ASN A 118 -5.77 10.19 15.89
N THR A 119 -5.44 10.87 17.00
CA THR A 119 -4.05 11.09 17.41
C THR A 119 -3.34 9.78 17.73
N ALA A 120 -4.00 8.84 18.38
CA ALA A 120 -3.43 7.52 18.66
C ALA A 120 -3.19 6.72 17.38
N THR A 121 -4.08 6.81 16.41
CA THR A 121 -3.92 6.17 15.10
C THR A 121 -2.71 6.73 14.36
N GLU A 122 -2.59 8.06 14.28
CA GLU A 122 -1.44 8.73 13.66
C GLU A 122 -0.13 8.33 14.35
N GLU A 123 -0.13 8.25 15.68
CA GLU A 123 1.06 7.88 16.46
C GLU A 123 1.46 6.41 16.23
N VAL A 124 0.50 5.50 16.16
CA VAL A 124 0.76 4.09 15.80
C VAL A 124 1.36 3.99 14.39
N LEU A 125 0.81 4.74 13.42
CA LEU A 125 1.32 4.77 12.05
C LEU A 125 2.72 5.37 12.00
N ARG A 126 3.01 6.43 12.76
CA ARG A 126 4.34 7.01 12.88
C ARG A 126 5.31 6.02 13.50
N TYR A 127 4.96 5.44 14.64
CA TYR A 127 5.83 4.59 15.44
C TYR A 127 6.23 3.31 14.72
N TYR A 128 5.28 2.61 14.11
CA TYR A 128 5.54 1.36 13.40
C TYR A 128 5.95 1.55 11.95
N ALA A 129 5.46 2.61 11.29
CA ALA A 129 5.75 2.97 9.91
C ALA A 129 5.92 1.73 9.00
N PRO A 130 4.86 0.96 8.74
CA PRO A 130 4.94 -0.39 8.17
C PRO A 130 5.54 -0.41 6.76
N VAL A 131 5.65 0.75 6.11
CA VAL A 131 6.19 0.87 4.75
C VAL A 131 7.63 1.35 4.80
N THR A 132 8.54 0.56 4.22
CA THR A 132 9.89 1.00 3.85
C THR A 132 9.99 1.09 2.34
N MET A 133 10.63 2.13 1.82
CA MET A 133 10.71 2.37 0.38
C MET A 133 12.16 2.40 -0.09
N ALA A 134 12.41 1.87 -1.28
CA ALA A 134 13.69 2.01 -1.94
C ALA A 134 13.65 3.13 -2.98
N ARG A 135 14.80 3.74 -3.23
CA ARG A 135 15.05 4.65 -4.34
C ARG A 135 16.29 4.22 -5.09
N LYS A 136 16.26 4.40 -6.41
CA LYS A 136 17.45 4.24 -7.25
C LYS A 136 18.16 5.57 -7.37
N VAL A 137 19.46 5.59 -7.10
CA VAL A 137 20.30 6.78 -7.25
C VAL A 137 20.45 7.08 -8.74
N VAL A 138 20.14 8.30 -9.15
CA VAL A 138 20.17 8.71 -10.57
C VAL A 138 21.50 9.34 -10.99
N GLY A 139 22.33 9.77 -10.06
CA GLY A 139 23.64 10.37 -10.29
C GLY A 139 24.51 10.24 -9.05
N ASP A 140 25.82 10.27 -9.24
CA ASP A 140 26.78 10.20 -8.15
C ASP A 140 26.57 11.38 -7.19
N THR A 141 26.52 11.10 -5.89
CA THR A 141 26.30 12.08 -4.84
C THR A 141 26.82 11.59 -3.49
N GLU A 142 26.57 12.34 -2.43
CA GLU A 142 26.93 11.99 -1.08
C GLU A 142 25.73 12.09 -0.16
N VAL A 143 25.56 11.13 0.74
CA VAL A 143 24.51 11.12 1.78
C VAL A 143 25.17 10.91 3.14
N GLY A 144 25.14 11.96 3.99
CA GLY A 144 25.71 11.89 5.33
C GLY A 144 27.22 11.58 5.35
N GLY A 145 27.99 12.04 4.38
CA GLY A 145 29.41 11.75 4.23
C GLY A 145 29.74 10.41 3.53
N CYS A 146 28.73 9.65 3.14
CA CYS A 146 28.89 8.38 2.41
C CYS A 146 28.69 8.60 0.91
N PRO A 147 29.67 8.30 0.04
CA PRO A 147 29.49 8.39 -1.39
C PRO A 147 28.51 7.32 -1.87
N VAL A 148 27.60 7.72 -2.76
CA VAL A 148 26.64 6.84 -3.44
C VAL A 148 26.71 7.07 -4.94
N HIS A 149 26.59 6.01 -5.72
CA HIS A 149 26.78 6.06 -7.17
C HIS A 149 25.48 5.86 -7.94
N ALA A 150 25.47 6.37 -9.16
CA ALA A 150 24.34 6.16 -10.07
C ALA A 150 24.07 4.67 -10.25
N GLY A 151 22.81 4.28 -10.02
CA GLY A 151 22.38 2.87 -10.09
C GLY A 151 22.28 2.18 -8.73
N ASP A 152 22.89 2.72 -7.68
CA ASP A 152 22.77 2.19 -6.33
C ASP A 152 21.31 2.21 -5.84
N GLN A 153 20.99 1.28 -4.93
CA GLN A 153 19.69 1.25 -4.26
C GLN A 153 19.82 1.78 -2.84
N MET A 154 19.01 2.79 -2.52
CA MET A 154 18.89 3.34 -1.17
C MET A 154 17.59 2.87 -0.55
N LEU A 155 17.68 2.31 0.66
CA LEU A 155 16.50 2.00 1.48
C LEU A 155 16.19 3.19 2.39
N LEU A 156 14.95 3.68 2.30
CA LEU A 156 14.42 4.72 3.18
C LEU A 156 13.72 4.05 4.37
N THR A 157 14.41 4.00 5.50
CA THR A 157 13.94 3.34 6.72
C THR A 157 13.12 4.29 7.58
N PHE A 158 11.86 4.54 7.20
CA PHE A 158 10.97 5.44 7.93
C PHE A 158 10.86 5.10 9.43
N PRO A 159 10.76 3.82 9.85
CA PRO A 159 10.76 3.52 11.28
C PRO A 159 11.97 4.08 12.01
N ALA A 160 13.17 3.92 11.44
CA ALA A 160 14.40 4.44 12.05
C ALA A 160 14.39 5.98 12.13
N ALA A 161 13.94 6.66 11.05
CA ALA A 161 13.84 8.12 11.04
C ALA A 161 12.80 8.64 12.05
N ASN A 162 11.66 7.96 12.16
CA ASN A 162 10.59 8.36 13.09
C ASN A 162 10.94 8.12 14.57
N HIS A 163 12.00 7.37 14.86
CA HIS A 163 12.50 7.15 16.21
C HIS A 163 13.83 7.89 16.49
N ASP A 164 14.30 8.68 15.55
CA ASP A 164 15.55 9.45 15.73
C ASP A 164 15.32 10.58 16.74
N PRO A 165 16.05 10.60 17.87
CA PRO A 165 15.89 11.64 18.87
C PRO A 165 16.42 13.01 18.42
N ALA A 166 17.10 13.07 17.26
CA ALA A 166 17.61 14.31 16.67
C ALA A 166 16.68 14.91 15.62
N ALA A 167 15.53 14.25 15.32
CA ALA A 167 14.56 14.68 14.31
C ALA A 167 13.46 15.56 14.92
#